data_17a90f4fa01cac1d31f42a4156fc33fe
#
_entry.id   17a90f4fa01cac1d31f42a4156fc33fe
#
_cell.length_a   1.000
_cell.length_b   1.000
_cell.length_c   1.000
_cell.angle_alpha   90.00
_cell.angle_beta   90.00
_cell.angle_gamma   90.00
#
_symmetry.space_group_name_H-M   'P 1'
#
loop_
_entity.id
_entity.type
_entity.pdbx_description
1 polymer ?
#
loop_
_entity_poly.entity_id
_entity_poly.type
_entity_poly.pdbx_seq_one_letter_code
_entity_poly.pdbx_strand_id
1 'polypeptide(L)'
;TVLIKIIMLPLSIKQQRTMKKSTELNEKIKVLQFKYKNDPEKLNREMMDLYKKENMSPFSGCLSTIAQFILLISIFYMVRCPLTYMEKINNDQINTYVQQLKDGGITVNQAYSEIDIIRELDYLKEKMPEDEGLNKINLNMNFCGLDLSKIPQQNLNDWTVYIIPALYIISTFISMKITTSMQKKSKKNDGVIDITEKEEKDSKEEEKNEMEDMMEQSNKMMSWMMPIMSVSISLVAPLGLALYWLVNNILMIGERLVLNKIIKD
;
A
#
# COMPACT_ATOMS: atom_id res chain seq x y z
N THR A 1 5.41 -8.57 -11.19
CA THR A 1 4.77 -7.26 -10.86
C THR A 1 4.21 -6.59 -12.11
N VAL A 2 4.99 -6.43 -13.20
CA VAL A 2 4.56 -5.74 -14.44
C VAL A 2 3.34 -6.44 -15.08
N LEU A 3 3.39 -7.77 -15.25
CA LEU A 3 2.26 -8.53 -15.83
C LEU A 3 0.97 -8.36 -15.02
N ILE A 4 1.07 -8.41 -13.69
CA ILE A 4 -0.09 -8.19 -12.80
C ILE A 4 -0.65 -6.78 -12.99
N LYS A 5 0.22 -5.77 -13.10
CA LYS A 5 -0.19 -4.38 -13.36
C LYS A 5 -0.92 -4.22 -14.70
N ILE A 6 -0.46 -4.88 -15.76
CA ILE A 6 -1.13 -4.86 -17.07
C ILE A 6 -2.53 -5.49 -16.97
N ILE A 7 -2.66 -6.64 -16.30
CA ILE A 7 -3.95 -7.31 -16.10
C ILE A 7 -4.90 -6.44 -15.25
N MET A 8 -4.37 -5.72 -14.27
CA MET A 8 -5.15 -4.84 -13.40
C MET A 8 -5.44 -3.46 -14.00
N LEU A 9 -4.86 -3.12 -15.16
CA LEU A 9 -5.01 -1.81 -15.78
C LEU A 9 -6.49 -1.38 -15.98
N PRO A 10 -7.40 -2.22 -16.51
CA PRO A 10 -8.81 -1.84 -16.66
C PRO A 10 -9.48 -1.52 -15.31
N LEU A 11 -9.11 -2.23 -14.25
CA LEU A 11 -9.59 -1.96 -12.91
C LEU A 11 -9.05 -0.62 -12.38
N SER A 12 -7.77 -0.34 -12.61
CA SER A 12 -7.13 0.93 -12.24
C SER A 12 -7.76 2.14 -12.95
N ILE A 13 -8.09 2.00 -14.23
CA ILE A 13 -8.81 3.05 -14.99
C ILE A 13 -10.18 3.32 -14.36
N LYS A 14 -10.94 2.27 -14.06
CA LYS A 14 -12.25 2.40 -13.40
C LYS A 14 -12.12 3.04 -12.03
N GLN A 15 -11.12 2.63 -11.24
CA GLN A 15 -10.82 3.19 -9.92
C GLN A 15 -10.51 4.68 -10.01
N GLN A 16 -9.70 5.11 -10.96
CA GLN A 16 -9.33 6.52 -11.11
C GLN A 16 -10.52 7.39 -11.53
N ARG A 17 -11.40 6.89 -12.40
CA ARG A 17 -12.66 7.58 -12.74
C ARG A 17 -13.58 7.70 -11.52
N THR A 18 -13.70 6.63 -10.74
CA THR A 18 -14.48 6.62 -9.49
C THR A 18 -13.89 7.59 -8.46
N MET A 19 -12.56 7.68 -8.34
CA MET A 19 -11.89 8.63 -7.45
C MET A 19 -12.18 10.09 -7.83
N LYS A 20 -12.15 10.44 -9.13
CA LYS A 20 -12.53 11.80 -9.58
C LYS A 20 -13.96 12.14 -9.15
N LYS A 21 -14.94 11.27 -9.49
CA LYS A 21 -16.34 11.45 -9.08
C LYS A 21 -16.52 11.51 -7.56
N SER A 22 -15.77 10.68 -6.82
CA SER A 22 -15.81 10.67 -5.35
C SER A 22 -15.28 11.99 -4.77
N THR A 23 -14.27 12.60 -5.40
CA THR A 23 -13.74 13.90 -4.94
C THR A 23 -14.78 15.01 -5.12
N GLU A 24 -15.46 15.07 -6.27
CA GLU A 24 -16.55 16.00 -6.53
C GLU A 24 -17.73 15.79 -5.56
N LEU A 25 -18.07 14.51 -5.32
CA LEU A 25 -19.13 14.15 -4.39
C LEU A 25 -18.81 14.53 -2.95
N ASN A 26 -17.56 14.37 -2.52
CA ASN A 26 -17.12 14.74 -1.17
C ASN A 26 -17.25 16.23 -0.90
N GLU A 27 -17.10 17.10 -1.90
CA GLU A 27 -17.35 18.52 -1.75
C GLU A 27 -18.83 18.82 -1.52
N LYS A 28 -19.72 18.17 -2.29
CA LYS A 28 -21.17 18.26 -2.07
C LYS A 28 -21.58 17.73 -0.69
N ILE A 29 -20.96 16.64 -0.23
CA ILE A 29 -21.19 16.08 1.11
C ILE A 29 -20.77 17.06 2.20
N LYS A 30 -19.64 17.77 2.05
CA LYS A 30 -19.23 18.80 3.02
C LYS A 30 -20.29 19.90 3.16
N VAL A 31 -20.86 20.37 2.05
CA VAL A 31 -21.95 21.36 2.08
C VAL A 31 -23.17 20.81 2.82
N LEU A 32 -23.54 19.54 2.59
CA LEU A 32 -24.65 18.91 3.32
C LEU A 32 -24.35 18.75 4.82
N GLN A 33 -23.14 18.35 5.18
CA GLN A 33 -22.69 18.23 6.56
C GLN A 33 -22.77 19.57 7.29
N PHE A 34 -22.38 20.64 6.61
CA PHE A 34 -22.52 21.99 7.16
C PHE A 34 -23.99 22.38 7.33
N LYS A 35 -24.82 22.16 6.30
CA LYS A 35 -26.23 22.52 6.29
C LYS A 35 -27.06 21.80 7.35
N TYR A 36 -26.76 20.54 7.60
CA TYR A 36 -27.52 19.67 8.50
C TYR A 36 -26.73 19.25 9.76
N LYS A 37 -25.79 20.09 10.20
CA LYS A 37 -24.92 19.84 11.36
C LYS A 37 -25.69 19.38 12.61
N ASN A 38 -26.87 19.95 12.86
CA ASN A 38 -27.70 19.73 14.05
C ASN A 38 -28.80 18.64 13.83
N ASP A 39 -28.84 18.01 12.62
CA ASP A 39 -29.86 17.03 12.28
C ASP A 39 -29.19 15.82 11.56
N PRO A 40 -28.61 14.88 12.34
CA PRO A 40 -27.88 13.73 11.76
C PRO A 40 -28.78 12.79 10.95
N GLU A 41 -30.08 12.69 11.26
CA GLU A 41 -31.00 11.85 10.50
C GLU A 41 -31.23 12.44 9.10
N LYS A 42 -31.47 13.73 9.03
CA LYS A 42 -31.67 14.45 7.76
C LYS A 42 -30.40 14.47 6.94
N LEU A 43 -29.23 14.66 7.58
CA LEU A 43 -27.93 14.57 6.94
C LEU A 43 -27.75 13.20 6.26
N ASN A 44 -27.99 12.10 6.98
CA ASN A 44 -27.86 10.76 6.42
C ASN A 44 -28.82 10.51 5.24
N ARG A 45 -30.04 11.00 5.33
CA ARG A 45 -31.03 10.89 4.25
C ARG A 45 -30.57 11.64 3.00
N GLU A 46 -30.18 12.90 3.14
CA GLU A 46 -29.72 13.74 2.04
C GLU A 46 -28.40 13.22 1.41
N MET A 47 -27.49 12.68 2.23
CA MET A 47 -26.29 12.00 1.71
C MET A 47 -26.66 10.78 0.87
N MET A 48 -27.57 9.94 1.33
CA MET A 48 -28.01 8.75 0.58
C MET A 48 -28.71 9.13 -0.73
N ASP A 49 -29.50 10.20 -0.73
CA ASP A 49 -30.16 10.71 -1.92
C ASP A 49 -29.14 11.33 -2.90
N LEU A 50 -28.12 11.99 -2.40
CA LEU A 50 -27.00 12.49 -3.21
C LEU A 50 -26.26 11.33 -3.88
N TYR A 51 -25.93 10.25 -3.15
CA TYR A 51 -25.31 9.06 -3.71
C TYR A 51 -26.18 8.44 -4.83
N LYS A 52 -27.49 8.35 -4.61
CA LYS A 52 -28.43 7.84 -5.62
C LYS A 52 -28.48 8.72 -6.86
N LYS A 53 -28.56 10.06 -6.70
CA LYS A 53 -28.59 11.02 -7.82
C LYS A 53 -27.35 10.94 -8.70
N GLU A 54 -26.17 10.75 -8.07
CA GLU A 54 -24.89 10.63 -8.79
C GLU A 54 -24.61 9.20 -9.30
N ASN A 55 -25.57 8.27 -9.15
CA ASN A 55 -25.39 6.84 -9.47
C ASN A 55 -24.10 6.26 -8.89
N MET A 56 -23.78 6.64 -7.65
CA MET A 56 -22.63 6.15 -6.91
C MET A 56 -23.09 5.36 -5.69
N SER A 57 -22.38 4.29 -5.38
CA SER A 57 -22.53 3.58 -4.11
C SER A 57 -21.50 4.11 -3.11
N PRO A 58 -21.84 4.34 -1.84
CA PRO A 58 -20.87 4.68 -0.80
C PRO A 58 -19.75 3.64 -0.68
N PHE A 59 -20.01 2.39 -1.11
CA PHE A 59 -19.05 1.28 -1.10
C PHE A 59 -18.26 1.12 -2.39
N SER A 60 -18.53 1.90 -3.44
CA SER A 60 -17.87 1.72 -4.75
C SER A 60 -16.35 1.95 -4.70
N GLY A 61 -15.87 2.78 -3.77
CA GLY A 61 -14.43 3.01 -3.55
C GLY A 61 -13.73 1.85 -2.82
N CYS A 62 -14.41 1.18 -1.90
CA CYS A 62 -13.79 0.14 -1.06
C CYS A 62 -13.59 -1.19 -1.80
N LEU A 63 -14.47 -1.55 -2.75
CA LEU A 63 -14.36 -2.81 -3.50
C LEU A 63 -13.02 -2.94 -4.24
N SER A 64 -12.56 -1.87 -4.85
CA SER A 64 -11.27 -1.82 -5.53
C SER A 64 -10.10 -1.94 -4.53
N THR A 65 -10.22 -1.32 -3.37
CA THR A 65 -9.23 -1.41 -2.29
C THR A 65 -9.15 -2.83 -1.72
N ILE A 66 -10.28 -3.51 -1.56
CA ILE A 66 -10.34 -4.91 -1.11
C ILE A 66 -9.63 -5.83 -2.12
N ALA A 67 -9.90 -5.68 -3.42
CA ALA A 67 -9.24 -6.48 -4.46
C ALA A 67 -7.71 -6.26 -4.44
N GLN A 68 -7.26 -5.02 -4.27
CA GLN A 68 -5.84 -4.68 -4.16
C GLN A 68 -5.22 -5.23 -2.87
N PHE A 69 -5.98 -5.28 -1.78
CA PHE A 69 -5.53 -5.85 -0.51
C PHE A 69 -5.37 -7.37 -0.56
N ILE A 70 -6.29 -8.09 -1.20
CA ILE A 70 -6.17 -9.53 -1.45
C ILE A 70 -4.91 -9.85 -2.25
N LEU A 71 -4.66 -9.07 -3.31
CA LEU A 71 -3.45 -9.21 -4.13
C LEU A 71 -2.18 -8.95 -3.30
N LEU A 72 -2.20 -7.92 -2.46
CA LEU A 72 -1.08 -7.58 -1.57
C LEU A 72 -0.78 -8.73 -0.60
N ILE A 73 -1.81 -9.29 0.03
CA ILE A 73 -1.67 -10.45 0.94
C ILE A 73 -1.08 -11.65 0.19
N SER A 74 -1.57 -11.94 -1.02
CA SER A 74 -1.07 -13.06 -1.83
C SER A 74 0.41 -12.93 -2.14
N ILE A 75 0.85 -11.72 -2.52
CA ILE A 75 2.27 -11.45 -2.80
C ILE A 75 3.09 -11.49 -1.51
N PHE A 76 2.57 -10.97 -0.41
CA PHE A 76 3.22 -11.05 0.89
C PHE A 76 3.52 -12.49 1.29
N TYR A 77 2.55 -13.40 1.15
CA TYR A 77 2.76 -14.82 1.41
C TYR A 77 3.78 -15.44 0.47
N MET A 78 3.74 -15.11 -0.82
CA MET A 78 4.69 -15.62 -1.80
C MET A 78 6.14 -15.18 -1.51
N VAL A 79 6.33 -13.92 -1.05
CA VAL A 79 7.67 -13.40 -0.67
C VAL A 79 8.12 -13.95 0.68
N ARG A 80 7.19 -14.16 1.62
CA ARG A 80 7.48 -14.68 2.96
C ARG A 80 7.79 -16.17 2.94
N CYS A 81 7.07 -16.93 2.10
CA CYS A 81 7.16 -18.40 2.02
C CYS A 81 7.46 -18.85 0.58
N PRO A 82 8.64 -18.47 0.05
CA PRO A 82 8.99 -18.77 -1.34
C PRO A 82 9.19 -20.26 -1.62
N LEU A 83 9.66 -21.04 -0.65
CA LEU A 83 9.83 -22.49 -0.81
C LEU A 83 8.49 -23.20 -0.95
N THR A 84 7.50 -22.80 -0.15
CA THR A 84 6.14 -23.35 -0.24
C THR A 84 5.47 -22.96 -1.56
N TYR A 85 5.49 -21.67 -1.93
CA TYR A 85 4.66 -21.17 -3.04
C TYR A 85 5.35 -21.17 -4.40
N MET A 86 6.67 -21.04 -4.45
CA MET A 86 7.43 -21.02 -5.72
C MET A 86 8.06 -22.36 -6.00
N GLU A 87 8.76 -22.98 -5.04
CA GLU A 87 9.46 -24.26 -5.22
C GLU A 87 8.58 -25.48 -4.88
N LYS A 88 7.39 -25.25 -4.29
CA LYS A 88 6.40 -26.28 -3.90
C LYS A 88 6.97 -27.36 -2.96
N ILE A 89 7.84 -26.94 -2.06
CA ILE A 89 8.37 -27.79 -1.00
C ILE A 89 7.28 -27.97 0.06
N ASN A 90 7.09 -29.18 0.55
CA ASN A 90 6.06 -29.46 1.54
C ASN A 90 6.47 -28.99 2.95
N ASN A 91 5.48 -28.76 3.81
CA ASN A 91 5.71 -28.26 5.16
C ASN A 91 6.56 -29.18 6.04
N ASP A 92 6.50 -30.50 5.83
CA ASP A 92 7.29 -31.46 6.61
C ASP A 92 8.78 -31.33 6.28
N GLN A 93 9.11 -31.17 5.02
CA GLN A 93 10.49 -30.88 4.59
C GLN A 93 10.98 -29.53 5.15
N ILE A 94 10.15 -28.48 5.07
CA ILE A 94 10.49 -27.15 5.63
C ILE A 94 10.78 -27.29 7.14
N ASN A 95 9.93 -28.00 7.89
CA ASN A 95 10.14 -28.24 9.31
C ASN A 95 11.42 -29.01 9.59
N THR A 96 11.76 -29.98 8.75
CA THR A 96 13.03 -30.75 8.85
C THR A 96 14.23 -29.83 8.65
N TYR A 97 14.19 -28.93 7.64
CA TYR A 97 15.28 -27.97 7.39
C TYR A 97 15.42 -26.97 8.54
N VAL A 98 14.30 -26.45 9.06
CA VAL A 98 14.31 -25.57 10.23
C VAL A 98 14.92 -26.28 11.44
N GLN A 99 14.58 -27.54 11.68
CA GLN A 99 15.15 -28.31 12.80
C GLN A 99 16.65 -28.52 12.62
N GLN A 100 17.10 -28.85 11.41
CA GLN A 100 18.52 -29.02 11.09
C GLN A 100 19.34 -27.73 11.32
N LEU A 101 18.77 -26.58 10.98
CA LEU A 101 19.41 -25.28 11.28
C LEU A 101 19.54 -25.04 12.79
N LYS A 102 18.47 -25.32 13.55
CA LYS A 102 18.47 -25.17 15.02
C LYS A 102 19.46 -26.11 15.69
N ASP A 103 19.54 -27.35 15.24
CA ASP A 103 20.49 -28.35 15.75
C ASP A 103 21.95 -27.93 15.47
N GLY A 104 22.16 -27.19 14.38
CA GLY A 104 23.42 -26.53 14.04
C GLY A 104 23.70 -25.24 14.83
N GLY A 105 22.83 -24.83 15.75
CA GLY A 105 22.98 -23.60 16.52
C GLY A 105 22.61 -22.32 15.78
N ILE A 106 21.98 -22.43 14.62
CA ILE A 106 21.56 -21.30 13.80
C ILE A 106 20.19 -20.79 14.27
N THR A 107 20.10 -19.51 14.57
CA THR A 107 18.84 -18.89 14.98
C THR A 107 17.91 -18.72 13.78
N VAL A 108 16.72 -19.31 13.84
CA VAL A 108 15.70 -19.24 12.80
C VAL A 108 14.57 -18.32 13.22
N ASN A 109 14.24 -17.33 12.39
CA ASN A 109 13.10 -16.46 12.60
C ASN A 109 11.81 -17.18 12.17
N GLN A 110 10.93 -17.47 13.13
CA GLN A 110 9.67 -18.17 12.84
C GLN A 110 8.79 -17.47 11.80
N ALA A 111 8.85 -16.13 11.73
CA ALA A 111 8.08 -15.37 10.76
C ALA A 111 8.61 -15.50 9.33
N TYR A 112 9.91 -15.81 9.16
CA TYR A 112 10.62 -15.84 7.87
C TYR A 112 11.53 -17.07 7.73
N SER A 113 11.10 -18.20 8.30
CA SER A 113 11.90 -19.43 8.34
C SER A 113 12.36 -19.92 6.97
N GLU A 114 11.52 -19.80 5.95
CA GLU A 114 11.88 -20.19 4.58
C GLU A 114 12.96 -19.29 3.97
N ILE A 115 12.98 -18.01 4.33
CA ILE A 115 14.06 -17.09 3.94
C ILE A 115 15.36 -17.46 4.62
N ASP A 116 15.31 -17.84 5.90
CA ASP A 116 16.49 -18.32 6.64
C ASP A 116 17.02 -19.64 6.03
N ILE A 117 16.15 -20.57 5.61
CA ILE A 117 16.54 -21.78 4.89
C ILE A 117 17.29 -21.43 3.60
N ILE A 118 16.80 -20.47 2.82
CA ILE A 118 17.45 -20.05 1.57
C ILE A 118 18.81 -19.39 1.86
N ARG A 119 18.89 -18.57 2.91
CA ARG A 119 20.14 -17.91 3.31
C ARG A 119 21.21 -18.93 3.73
N GLU A 120 20.79 -19.96 4.45
CA GLU A 120 21.68 -21.02 4.96
C GLU A 120 21.67 -22.29 4.08
N LEU A 121 21.33 -22.14 2.79
CA LEU A 121 21.16 -23.26 1.86
C LEU A 121 22.44 -24.07 1.69
N ASP A 122 23.60 -23.42 1.65
CA ASP A 122 24.89 -24.09 1.51
C ASP A 122 25.20 -24.97 2.72
N TYR A 123 24.91 -24.47 3.94
CA TYR A 123 25.03 -25.27 5.15
C TYR A 123 24.12 -26.50 5.15
N LEU A 124 22.84 -26.31 4.73
CA LEU A 124 21.89 -27.42 4.66
C LEU A 124 22.33 -28.50 3.60
N LYS A 125 22.80 -28.06 2.45
CA LYS A 125 23.32 -28.97 1.41
C LYS A 125 24.54 -29.75 1.87
N GLU A 126 25.40 -29.15 2.68
CA GLU A 126 26.55 -29.86 3.30
C GLU A 126 26.09 -30.94 4.28
N LYS A 127 25.04 -30.65 5.08
CA LYS A 127 24.53 -31.58 6.10
C LYS A 127 23.60 -32.64 5.52
N MET A 128 22.92 -32.36 4.41
CA MET A 128 21.90 -33.19 3.79
C MET A 128 22.15 -33.29 2.27
N PRO A 129 23.29 -33.81 1.81
CA PRO A 129 23.72 -33.75 0.39
C PRO A 129 22.81 -34.56 -0.56
N GLU A 130 22.11 -35.56 -0.05
CA GLU A 130 21.22 -36.41 -0.84
C GLU A 130 19.75 -35.90 -0.86
N ASP A 131 19.46 -34.78 -0.20
CA ASP A 131 18.10 -34.24 -0.17
C ASP A 131 17.73 -33.59 -1.51
N GLU A 132 16.81 -34.26 -2.23
CA GLU A 132 16.34 -33.76 -3.52
C GLU A 132 15.62 -32.41 -3.44
N GLY A 133 14.97 -32.12 -2.32
CA GLY A 133 14.25 -30.85 -2.09
C GLY A 133 15.23 -29.67 -2.04
N LEU A 134 16.31 -29.79 -1.27
CA LEU A 134 17.38 -28.79 -1.20
C LEU A 134 18.09 -28.59 -2.54
N ASN A 135 18.29 -29.67 -3.30
CA ASN A 135 18.94 -29.58 -4.59
C ASN A 135 18.08 -28.92 -5.67
N LYS A 136 16.77 -28.93 -5.52
CA LYS A 136 15.82 -28.24 -6.41
C LYS A 136 15.72 -26.73 -6.14
N ILE A 137 16.11 -26.24 -4.95
CA ILE A 137 16.04 -24.84 -4.63
C ILE A 137 17.04 -24.06 -5.50
N ASN A 138 16.49 -23.22 -6.37
CA ASN A 138 17.26 -22.35 -7.26
C ASN A 138 16.79 -20.89 -7.15
N LEU A 139 16.67 -20.39 -5.91
CA LEU A 139 16.27 -19.01 -5.63
C LEU A 139 17.49 -18.17 -5.32
N ASN A 140 17.76 -17.19 -6.18
CA ASN A 140 18.82 -16.22 -5.96
C ASN A 140 18.26 -14.99 -5.24
N MET A 141 18.69 -14.77 -4.01
CA MET A 141 18.31 -13.62 -3.18
C MET A 141 19.21 -12.40 -3.40
N ASN A 142 20.19 -12.46 -4.31
CA ASN A 142 21.05 -11.33 -4.62
C ASN A 142 20.45 -10.48 -5.76
N PHE A 143 20.27 -9.21 -5.49
CA PHE A 143 19.80 -8.22 -6.46
C PHE A 143 20.70 -6.99 -6.47
N CYS A 144 21.41 -6.73 -7.55
CA CYS A 144 22.36 -5.61 -7.69
C CYS A 144 23.38 -5.52 -6.53
N GLY A 145 23.86 -6.66 -6.04
CA GLY A 145 24.79 -6.73 -4.91
C GLY A 145 24.14 -6.59 -3.53
N LEU A 146 22.82 -6.50 -3.46
CA LEU A 146 22.07 -6.48 -2.21
C LEU A 146 21.48 -7.86 -1.91
N ASP A 147 21.64 -8.34 -0.70
CA ASP A 147 21.06 -9.58 -0.23
C ASP A 147 19.61 -9.33 0.25
N LEU A 148 18.65 -9.79 -0.56
CA LEU A 148 17.23 -9.61 -0.32
C LEU A 148 16.66 -10.44 0.85
N SER A 149 17.41 -11.41 1.35
CA SER A 149 17.06 -12.22 2.51
C SER A 149 17.25 -11.48 3.84
N LYS A 150 18.11 -10.46 3.86
CA LYS A 150 18.41 -9.69 5.06
C LYS A 150 17.23 -8.87 5.54
N ILE A 151 17.11 -8.80 6.88
CA ILE A 151 16.13 -7.95 7.58
C ILE A 151 16.89 -6.77 8.17
N PRO A 152 16.56 -5.51 7.85
CA PRO A 152 17.29 -4.34 8.33
C PRO A 152 17.46 -4.30 9.84
N GLN A 153 16.40 -4.59 10.60
CA GLN A 153 16.42 -4.56 12.06
C GLN A 153 17.38 -5.61 12.67
N GLN A 154 17.70 -6.68 11.96
CA GLN A 154 18.62 -7.73 12.41
C GLN A 154 20.07 -7.50 11.95
N ASN A 155 20.28 -6.57 11.01
CA ASN A 155 21.57 -6.29 10.38
C ASN A 155 21.96 -4.82 10.49
N LEU A 156 21.89 -4.25 11.69
CA LEU A 156 22.05 -2.81 11.93
C LEU A 156 23.44 -2.26 11.51
N ASN A 157 24.46 -3.10 11.52
CA ASN A 157 25.83 -2.73 11.15
C ASN A 157 26.07 -2.74 9.62
N ASP A 158 25.14 -3.30 8.86
CA ASP A 158 25.22 -3.36 7.39
C ASP A 158 24.39 -2.23 6.77
N TRP A 159 25.04 -1.14 6.40
CA TRP A 159 24.37 0.01 5.81
C TRP A 159 23.62 -0.31 4.49
N THR A 160 24.00 -1.39 3.80
CA THR A 160 23.40 -1.77 2.52
C THR A 160 21.93 -2.17 2.68
N VAL A 161 21.54 -2.66 3.86
CA VAL A 161 20.14 -3.06 4.14
C VAL A 161 19.18 -1.87 4.19
N TYR A 162 19.68 -0.64 4.32
CA TYR A 162 18.84 0.57 4.34
C TYR A 162 18.62 1.18 2.95
N ILE A 163 19.35 0.75 1.91
CA ILE A 163 19.25 1.31 0.56
C ILE A 163 17.82 1.18 0.02
N ILE A 164 17.26 -0.05 0.03
CA ILE A 164 15.92 -0.31 -0.52
C ILE A 164 14.83 0.41 0.30
N PRO A 165 14.80 0.33 1.65
CA PRO A 165 13.87 1.12 2.46
C PRO A 165 13.96 2.62 2.22
N ALA A 166 15.16 3.19 2.12
CA ALA A 166 15.36 4.61 1.84
C ALA A 166 14.78 5.02 0.47
N LEU A 167 15.07 4.26 -0.58
CA LEU A 167 14.50 4.47 -1.91
C LEU A 167 12.96 4.34 -1.91
N TYR A 168 12.44 3.38 -1.14
CA TYR A 168 11.00 3.21 -0.97
C TYR A 168 10.37 4.44 -0.30
N ILE A 169 10.96 4.96 0.76
CA ILE A 169 10.51 6.18 1.45
C ILE A 169 10.48 7.35 0.47
N ILE A 170 11.57 7.58 -0.27
CA ILE A 170 11.65 8.66 -1.26
C ILE A 170 10.54 8.51 -2.32
N SER A 171 10.37 7.30 -2.87
CA SER A 171 9.33 7.03 -3.87
C SER A 171 7.92 7.27 -3.32
N THR A 172 7.68 6.97 -2.05
CA THR A 172 6.40 7.19 -1.37
C THR A 172 6.09 8.67 -1.23
N PHE A 173 7.08 9.49 -0.82
CA PHE A 173 6.91 10.95 -0.78
C PHE A 173 6.61 11.55 -2.16
N ILE A 174 7.30 11.09 -3.20
CA ILE A 174 7.05 11.50 -4.59
C ILE A 174 5.61 11.13 -4.99
N SER A 175 5.18 9.91 -4.70
CA SER A 175 3.82 9.42 -4.98
C SER A 175 2.75 10.25 -4.27
N MET A 176 2.96 10.58 -2.99
CA MET A 176 2.05 11.43 -2.21
C MET A 176 1.95 12.84 -2.81
N LYS A 177 3.09 13.46 -3.14
CA LYS A 177 3.11 14.80 -3.74
C LYS A 177 2.37 14.86 -5.08
N ILE A 178 2.57 13.84 -5.93
CA ILE A 178 1.86 13.72 -7.20
C ILE A 178 0.35 13.58 -6.95
N THR A 179 -0.05 12.69 -6.05
CA THR A 179 -1.48 12.44 -5.73
C THR A 179 -2.16 13.71 -5.21
N THR A 180 -1.54 14.40 -4.26
CA THR A 180 -2.08 15.65 -3.69
C THR A 180 -2.15 16.76 -4.74
N SER A 181 -1.14 16.88 -5.61
CA SER A 181 -1.14 17.85 -6.71
C SER A 181 -2.25 17.59 -7.72
N MET A 182 -2.53 16.32 -8.03
CA MET A 182 -3.61 15.94 -8.94
C MET A 182 -4.99 16.23 -8.34
N GLN A 183 -5.19 15.98 -7.06
CA GLN A 183 -6.42 16.32 -6.34
C GLN A 183 -6.67 17.83 -6.30
N LYS A 184 -5.63 18.64 -6.05
CA LYS A 184 -5.74 20.10 -6.08
C LYS A 184 -6.07 20.66 -7.46
N LYS A 185 -5.57 20.05 -8.54
CA LYS A 185 -5.90 20.47 -9.92
C LYS A 185 -7.34 20.14 -10.29
N SER A 186 -7.88 19.02 -9.82
CA SER A 186 -9.31 18.69 -10.00
C SER A 186 -10.21 19.76 -9.37
N LYS A 187 -9.86 20.23 -8.16
CA LYS A 187 -10.59 21.32 -7.48
C LYS A 187 -10.62 22.67 -8.21
N LYS A 188 -9.57 23.00 -8.98
CA LYS A 188 -9.50 24.28 -9.71
C LYS A 188 -10.25 24.31 -11.03
N ASN A 189 -10.50 23.15 -11.66
CA ASN A 189 -11.15 23.07 -12.97
C ASN A 189 -12.67 23.01 -12.90
N ASP A 190 -13.24 22.51 -11.80
CA ASP A 190 -14.67 22.62 -11.56
C ASP A 190 -14.88 23.94 -10.82
N GLY A 191 -15.37 24.96 -11.51
CA GLY A 191 -15.70 26.27 -10.94
C GLY A 191 -16.61 26.11 -9.72
N VAL A 192 -16.00 25.69 -8.62
CA VAL A 192 -16.63 25.60 -7.30
C VAL A 192 -16.97 27.03 -6.93
N ILE A 193 -18.25 27.30 -7.03
CA ILE A 193 -18.89 28.50 -6.52
C ILE A 193 -18.33 28.67 -5.11
N ASP A 194 -17.55 29.73 -4.95
CA ASP A 194 -17.06 30.22 -3.67
C ASP A 194 -18.27 30.78 -2.88
N ILE A 195 -19.12 29.85 -2.41
CA ILE A 195 -20.32 30.20 -1.62
C ILE A 195 -19.90 30.61 -0.21
N THR A 196 -18.61 30.49 0.11
CA THR A 196 -18.10 30.81 1.44
C THR A 196 -17.66 32.26 1.63
N GLU A 197 -17.69 33.09 0.59
CA GLU A 197 -17.19 34.49 0.75
C GLU A 197 -18.25 35.59 0.83
N LYS A 198 -19.54 35.32 0.78
CA LYS A 198 -20.51 36.42 0.68
C LYS A 198 -21.72 36.47 1.60
N GLU A 199 -21.88 35.65 2.60
CA GLU A 199 -22.91 35.91 3.62
C GLU A 199 -22.49 35.39 5.01
N GLU A 200 -22.52 36.31 5.98
CA GLU A 200 -22.33 36.19 7.43
C GLU A 200 -20.89 36.28 7.98
N LYS A 201 -20.32 37.45 7.90
CA LYS A 201 -19.45 37.98 8.96
C LYS A 201 -20.37 38.30 10.14
N ASP A 202 -20.32 37.48 11.15
CA ASP A 202 -20.35 37.77 12.58
C ASP A 202 -20.85 36.55 13.37
N SER A 203 -20.05 36.15 14.36
CA SER A 203 -20.40 35.25 15.46
C SER A 203 -20.40 33.71 15.29
N LYS A 204 -19.88 33.11 14.21
CA LYS A 204 -19.80 31.62 14.07
C LYS A 204 -18.44 31.09 13.56
N GLU A 205 -17.38 31.90 13.62
CA GLU A 205 -16.08 31.50 13.05
C GLU A 205 -15.33 30.45 13.88
N GLU A 206 -15.50 30.43 15.20
CA GLU A 206 -14.72 29.49 16.05
C GLU A 206 -15.18 28.04 15.96
N GLU A 207 -16.49 27.77 15.97
CA GLU A 207 -17.01 26.39 15.86
C GLU A 207 -16.93 25.79 14.44
N LYS A 208 -16.84 26.63 13.40
CA LYS A 208 -16.72 26.23 12.01
C LYS A 208 -15.33 25.68 11.72
N ASN A 209 -14.33 26.30 12.32
CA ASN A 209 -12.94 25.89 12.16
C ASN A 209 -12.64 24.54 12.82
N GLU A 210 -13.20 24.26 14.00
CA GLU A 210 -12.88 23.01 14.73
C GLU A 210 -13.34 21.73 14.01
N MET A 211 -14.50 21.72 13.37
CA MET A 211 -15.00 20.52 12.68
C MET A 211 -14.37 20.34 11.29
N GLU A 212 -14.08 21.43 10.58
CA GLU A 212 -13.31 21.40 9.34
C GLU A 212 -11.87 20.95 9.60
N ASP A 213 -11.26 21.48 10.66
CA ASP A 213 -9.93 21.09 11.10
C ASP A 213 -9.87 19.64 11.57
N MET A 214 -10.86 19.15 12.31
CA MET A 214 -10.93 17.73 12.71
C MET A 214 -11.07 16.79 11.52
N MET A 215 -11.87 17.16 10.50
CA MET A 215 -12.06 16.31 9.31
C MET A 215 -10.86 16.37 8.37
N GLU A 216 -10.23 17.54 8.21
CA GLU A 216 -8.97 17.69 7.47
C GLU A 216 -7.83 17.00 8.20
N GLN A 217 -7.76 17.08 9.51
CA GLN A 217 -6.80 16.38 10.35
C GLN A 217 -6.99 14.86 10.29
N SER A 218 -8.24 14.37 10.32
CA SER A 218 -8.55 12.93 10.16
C SER A 218 -8.12 12.42 8.77
N ASN A 219 -8.41 13.17 7.71
CA ASN A 219 -8.00 12.82 6.36
C ASN A 219 -6.47 12.89 6.19
N LYS A 220 -5.81 13.87 6.77
CA LYS A 220 -4.34 13.95 6.80
C LYS A 220 -3.75 12.79 7.59
N MET A 221 -4.27 12.49 8.78
CA MET A 221 -3.80 11.39 9.62
C MET A 221 -3.93 10.04 8.90
N MET A 222 -5.06 9.78 8.23
CA MET A 222 -5.28 8.55 7.46
C MET A 222 -4.35 8.48 6.24
N SER A 223 -4.07 9.61 5.59
CA SER A 223 -3.13 9.72 4.47
C SER A 223 -1.68 9.44 4.88
N TRP A 224 -1.29 9.78 6.11
CA TRP A 224 0.06 9.58 6.63
C TRP A 224 0.25 8.23 7.31
N MET A 225 -0.82 7.66 7.86
CA MET A 225 -0.77 6.39 8.60
C MET A 225 -0.30 5.22 7.70
N MET A 226 -0.80 5.14 6.46
CA MET A 226 -0.38 4.11 5.52
C MET A 226 1.12 4.16 5.16
N PRO A 227 1.69 5.31 4.76
CA PRO A 227 3.13 5.41 4.54
C PRO A 227 3.98 5.08 5.76
N ILE A 228 3.62 5.57 6.95
CA ILE A 228 4.35 5.30 8.18
C ILE A 228 4.34 3.80 8.49
N MET A 229 3.19 3.15 8.40
CA MET A 229 3.07 1.71 8.61
C MET A 229 3.91 0.92 7.61
N SER A 230 3.89 1.29 6.33
CA SER A 230 4.67 0.62 5.28
C SER A 230 6.18 0.77 5.49
N VAL A 231 6.63 1.96 5.93
CA VAL A 231 8.04 2.19 6.30
C VAL A 231 8.43 1.33 7.49
N SER A 232 7.61 1.29 8.54
CA SER A 232 7.87 0.46 9.72
C SER A 232 7.99 -1.03 9.34
N ILE A 233 7.11 -1.54 8.49
CA ILE A 233 7.17 -2.92 8.02
C ILE A 233 8.43 -3.16 7.14
N SER A 234 8.86 -2.19 6.34
CA SER A 234 10.06 -2.34 5.50
C SER A 234 11.36 -2.50 6.29
N LEU A 235 11.37 -2.12 7.56
CA LEU A 235 12.51 -2.29 8.47
C LEU A 235 12.52 -3.64 9.20
N VAL A 236 11.35 -4.26 9.38
CA VAL A 236 11.19 -5.53 10.12
C VAL A 236 10.97 -6.73 9.19
N ALA A 237 10.80 -6.50 7.90
CA ALA A 237 10.63 -7.53 6.89
C ALA A 237 11.92 -7.73 6.07
N PRO A 238 12.07 -8.89 5.38
CA PRO A 238 13.15 -9.11 4.42
C PRO A 238 13.15 -8.06 3.31
N LEU A 239 14.35 -7.67 2.85
CA LEU A 239 14.53 -6.66 1.81
C LEU A 239 13.78 -6.97 0.51
N GLY A 240 13.54 -8.26 0.21
CA GLY A 240 12.73 -8.68 -0.93
C GLY A 240 11.32 -8.10 -0.92
N LEU A 241 10.69 -7.99 0.26
CA LEU A 241 9.37 -7.36 0.39
C LEU A 241 9.44 -5.84 0.19
N ALA A 242 10.44 -5.19 0.74
CA ALA A 242 10.67 -3.75 0.55
C ALA A 242 10.96 -3.43 -0.92
N LEU A 243 11.72 -4.27 -1.62
CA LEU A 243 11.98 -4.15 -3.06
C LEU A 243 10.68 -4.27 -3.88
N TYR A 244 9.82 -5.25 -3.54
CA TYR A 244 8.53 -5.36 -4.19
C TYR A 244 7.70 -4.08 -4.03
N TRP A 245 7.64 -3.51 -2.83
CA TRP A 245 6.92 -2.26 -2.59
C TRP A 245 7.51 -1.08 -3.35
N LEU A 246 8.83 -0.98 -3.41
CA LEU A 246 9.52 0.05 -4.19
C LEU A 246 9.14 -0.03 -5.67
N VAL A 247 9.27 -1.23 -6.28
CA VAL A 247 8.93 -1.44 -7.69
C VAL A 247 7.45 -1.18 -7.95
N ASN A 248 6.55 -1.68 -7.08
CA ASN A 248 5.13 -1.43 -7.20
C ASN A 248 4.79 0.06 -7.11
N ASN A 249 5.45 0.80 -6.23
CA ASN A 249 5.24 2.24 -6.06
C ASN A 249 5.71 3.03 -7.29
N ILE A 250 6.88 2.70 -7.85
CA ILE A 250 7.39 3.30 -9.09
C ILE A 250 6.42 3.06 -10.25
N LEU A 251 5.95 1.81 -10.41
CA LEU A 251 4.97 1.46 -11.45
C LEU A 251 3.65 2.19 -11.26
N MET A 252 3.19 2.34 -10.01
CA MET A 252 1.96 3.07 -9.68
C MET A 252 2.09 4.56 -10.00
N ILE A 253 3.26 5.17 -9.75
CA ILE A 253 3.54 6.56 -10.14
C ILE A 253 3.43 6.70 -11.66
N GLY A 254 4.11 5.83 -12.41
CA GLY A 254 4.04 5.83 -13.88
C GLY A 254 2.62 5.65 -14.41
N GLU A 255 1.89 4.68 -13.87
CA GLU A 255 0.48 4.42 -14.21
C GLU A 255 -0.39 5.67 -13.96
N ARG A 256 -0.25 6.32 -12.81
CA ARG A 256 -1.02 7.54 -12.49
C ARG A 256 -0.72 8.69 -13.44
N LEU A 257 0.55 8.90 -13.78
CA LEU A 257 0.94 9.96 -14.71
C LEU A 257 0.35 9.73 -16.11
N VAL A 258 0.40 8.49 -16.60
CA VAL A 258 -0.17 8.10 -17.90
C VAL A 258 -1.69 8.23 -17.89
N LEU A 259 -2.36 7.66 -16.90
CA LEU A 259 -3.82 7.70 -16.80
C LEU A 259 -4.36 9.12 -16.61
N ASN A 260 -3.64 9.98 -15.85
CA ASN A 260 -4.03 11.38 -15.71
C ASN A 260 -3.95 12.14 -17.04
N LYS A 261 -3.05 11.76 -17.93
CA LYS A 261 -2.94 12.36 -19.27
C LYS A 261 -4.06 11.86 -20.20
N ILE A 262 -4.41 10.56 -20.10
CA ILE A 262 -5.44 9.93 -20.95
C ILE A 262 -6.86 10.30 -20.49
N ILE A 263 -7.11 10.41 -19.19
CA ILE A 263 -8.45 10.67 -18.62
C ILE A 263 -8.75 12.19 -18.51
N LYS A 264 -7.83 13.05 -18.92
CA LYS A 264 -8.07 14.51 -19.02
C LYS A 264 -8.98 14.91 -20.17
N ASP A 265 -9.13 14.05 -21.14
CA ASP A 265 -10.02 14.18 -22.27
C ASP A 265 -11.31 13.39 -21.99
#